data_418706c8610d589960a6ff6d5f4ef524
#
_entry.id   418706c8610d589960a6ff6d5f4ef524
#
_cell.length_a   1.000
_cell.length_b   1.000
_cell.length_c   1.000
_cell.angle_alpha   90.00
_cell.angle_beta   90.00
_cell.angle_gamma   90.00
#
_symmetry.space_group_name_H-M   'P 1'
#
loop_
_entity.id
_entity.type
_entity.pdbx_description
1 polymer ?
#
loop_
_entity_poly.entity_id
_entity_poly.type
_entity_poly.pdbx_seq_one_letter_code
_entity_poly.pdbx_strand_id
1 'polypeptide(L)'
;MMGVAFYFYSFEVLTDVKVSSFGEPVQVGEIMFDVQYVANFDFLVKTKEFMLAEKGEIDRGLIEASNEKPTHTYFQIQVTAENKGNEIVRLTGGQLHLYDDSNTRFSPTFVGYGETELSIVDLEPQKAVTLTTQFDIEYDDEMQYRVGIVPNRHGMDGTQEIAFICIKNCS
;
A
#
# COMPACT_ATOMS: atom_id res chain seq x y z
N MET A 1 -1.35 -17.05 -36.85
CA MET A 1 -2.53 -16.34 -36.37
C MET A 1 -3.19 -16.98 -35.16
N MET A 2 -3.28 -18.31 -35.12
CA MET A 2 -3.86 -19.00 -33.96
C MET A 2 -3.09 -18.75 -32.64
N GLY A 3 -1.78 -18.62 -32.71
CA GLY A 3 -0.96 -18.42 -31.51
C GLY A 3 -1.20 -17.10 -30.78
N VAL A 4 -1.52 -16.03 -31.52
CA VAL A 4 -1.79 -14.71 -30.92
C VAL A 4 -3.12 -14.71 -30.18
N ALA A 5 -4.15 -15.29 -30.76
CA ALA A 5 -5.46 -15.40 -30.12
C ALA A 5 -5.38 -16.24 -28.84
N PHE A 6 -4.62 -17.33 -28.88
CA PHE A 6 -4.40 -18.18 -27.72
C PHE A 6 -3.66 -17.44 -26.59
N TYR A 7 -2.67 -16.64 -26.95
CA TYR A 7 -1.93 -15.83 -25.98
C TYR A 7 -2.84 -14.84 -25.24
N PHE A 8 -3.68 -14.09 -25.95
CA PHE A 8 -4.62 -13.18 -25.33
C PHE A 8 -5.62 -13.88 -24.42
N TYR A 9 -6.11 -15.02 -24.84
CA TYR A 9 -7.03 -15.81 -24.03
C TYR A 9 -6.39 -16.24 -22.72
N SER A 10 -5.15 -16.74 -22.77
CA SER A 10 -4.42 -17.14 -21.56
C SER A 10 -4.17 -15.96 -20.62
N PHE A 11 -3.88 -14.78 -21.16
CA PHE A 11 -3.68 -13.58 -20.36
C PHE A 11 -4.95 -13.15 -19.62
N GLU A 12 -6.09 -13.18 -20.30
CA GLU A 12 -7.37 -12.82 -19.68
C GLU A 12 -7.76 -13.78 -18.55
N VAL A 13 -7.46 -15.05 -18.69
CA VAL A 13 -7.77 -16.05 -17.67
C VAL A 13 -6.92 -15.88 -16.41
N LEU A 14 -5.70 -15.32 -16.54
CA LEU A 14 -4.77 -15.20 -15.43
C LEU A 14 -4.98 -13.95 -14.57
N THR A 15 -5.84 -13.02 -14.98
CA THR A 15 -6.04 -11.77 -14.27
C THR A 15 -7.50 -11.62 -13.85
N ASP A 16 -7.74 -11.50 -12.56
CA ASP A 16 -9.04 -11.22 -11.99
C ASP A 16 -8.98 -9.83 -11.33
N VAL A 17 -9.85 -8.92 -11.77
CA VAL A 17 -9.90 -7.55 -11.28
C VAL A 17 -11.14 -7.38 -10.41
N LYS A 18 -10.94 -7.02 -9.15
CA LYS A 18 -12.00 -6.75 -8.19
C LYS A 18 -12.09 -5.25 -7.95
N VAL A 19 -13.30 -4.73 -7.84
CA VAL A 19 -13.54 -3.32 -7.54
C VAL A 19 -14.41 -3.23 -6.30
N SER A 20 -13.97 -2.46 -5.33
CA SER A 20 -14.68 -2.25 -4.08
C SER A 20 -14.95 -0.77 -3.87
N SER A 21 -16.01 -0.48 -3.14
CA SER A 21 -16.36 0.87 -2.74
C SER A 21 -15.77 1.21 -1.39
N PHE A 22 -15.83 2.48 -1.04
CA PHE A 22 -15.35 3.00 0.23
C PHE A 22 -15.92 2.20 1.42
N GLY A 23 -15.04 1.75 2.28
CA GLY A 23 -15.42 1.02 3.49
C GLY A 23 -15.71 -0.47 3.29
N GLU A 24 -15.58 -1.00 2.08
CA GLU A 24 -15.80 -2.41 1.81
C GLU A 24 -14.48 -3.16 1.70
N PRO A 25 -14.24 -4.17 2.55
CA PRO A 25 -13.05 -5.00 2.43
C PRO A 25 -13.04 -5.79 1.11
N VAL A 26 -11.83 -6.09 0.62
CA VAL A 26 -11.66 -6.90 -0.58
C VAL A 26 -10.58 -7.95 -0.34
N GLN A 27 -10.76 -9.14 -0.86
CA GLN A 27 -9.79 -10.21 -0.73
C GLN A 27 -8.92 -10.28 -1.99
N VAL A 28 -7.60 -10.29 -1.78
CA VAL A 28 -6.61 -10.50 -2.83
C VAL A 28 -5.73 -11.68 -2.38
N GLY A 29 -5.81 -12.78 -3.10
CA GLY A 29 -5.21 -14.03 -2.67
C GLY A 29 -5.80 -14.49 -1.34
N GLU A 30 -4.96 -14.75 -0.37
CA GLU A 30 -5.37 -15.19 0.96
C GLU A 30 -5.56 -14.04 1.94
N ILE A 31 -5.35 -12.79 1.52
CA ILE A 31 -5.41 -11.63 2.39
C ILE A 31 -6.67 -10.82 2.13
N MET A 32 -7.41 -10.53 3.21
CA MET A 32 -8.52 -9.60 3.19
C MET A 32 -8.00 -8.21 3.53
N PHE A 33 -8.22 -7.24 2.65
CA PHE A 33 -7.77 -5.86 2.82
C PHE A 33 -8.93 -4.93 3.10
N ASP A 34 -8.75 -4.05 4.06
CA ASP A 34 -9.58 -2.87 4.28
C ASP A 34 -8.65 -1.65 4.21
N VAL A 35 -8.95 -0.71 3.33
CA VAL A 35 -8.11 0.45 3.09
C VAL A 35 -8.92 1.71 3.29
N GLN A 36 -8.39 2.63 4.08
CA GLN A 36 -9.05 3.89 4.40
C GLN A 36 -8.09 5.05 4.24
N TYR A 37 -8.59 6.17 3.73
CA TYR A 37 -7.86 7.44 3.73
C TYR A 37 -7.78 7.97 5.17
N VAL A 38 -6.59 8.44 5.55
CA VAL A 38 -6.36 9.03 6.87
C VAL A 38 -6.38 10.54 6.79
N ALA A 39 -5.37 11.11 6.13
CA ALA A 39 -5.19 12.56 6.03
C ALA A 39 -4.05 12.89 5.09
N ASN A 40 -3.91 14.16 4.77
CA ASN A 40 -2.72 14.69 4.12
C ASN A 40 -1.83 15.33 5.16
N PHE A 41 -0.52 15.15 5.01
CA PHE A 41 0.46 15.68 5.93
C PHE A 41 1.52 16.49 5.18
N ASP A 42 1.89 17.63 5.73
CA ASP A 42 2.98 18.45 5.21
C ASP A 42 4.35 17.91 5.61
N PHE A 43 4.38 17.06 6.60
CA PHE A 43 5.56 16.33 7.05
C PHE A 43 5.15 15.13 7.89
N LEU A 44 6.06 14.16 8.03
CA LEU A 44 5.90 13.04 8.97
C LEU A 44 7.12 12.99 9.87
N VAL A 45 6.88 12.77 11.16
CA VAL A 45 7.96 12.70 12.16
C VAL A 45 8.49 11.27 12.16
N LYS A 46 9.80 11.12 12.01
CA LYS A 46 10.45 9.80 12.11
C LYS A 46 10.25 9.24 13.50
N THR A 47 10.06 7.93 13.58
CA THR A 47 9.87 7.28 14.87
C THR A 47 11.10 7.32 15.75
N LYS A 48 10.82 7.07 17.01
CA LYS A 48 11.86 6.90 18.02
C LYS A 48 12.82 5.75 17.66
N GLU A 49 12.31 4.64 17.13
CA GLU A 49 13.15 3.52 16.72
C GLU A 49 14.03 3.86 15.54
N PHE A 50 13.47 4.55 14.56
CA PHE A 50 14.25 5.01 13.41
C PHE A 50 15.33 6.01 13.83
N MET A 51 15.00 6.94 14.73
CA MET A 51 15.97 7.89 15.28
C MET A 51 17.05 7.17 16.11
N LEU A 52 16.72 6.09 16.79
CA LEU A 52 17.69 5.30 17.55
C LEU A 52 18.73 4.61 16.66
N ALA A 53 18.41 4.33 15.41
CA ALA A 53 19.39 3.82 14.45
C ALA A 53 20.47 4.86 14.15
N GLU A 54 20.16 6.15 14.29
CA GLU A 54 21.07 7.28 14.11
C GLU A 54 21.56 7.85 15.44
N LYS A 55 21.25 7.20 16.55
CA LYS A 55 21.35 7.78 17.87
C LYS A 55 22.74 8.29 18.25
N GLY A 56 23.79 7.65 17.77
CA GLY A 56 25.14 8.08 18.05
C GLY A 56 25.42 9.48 17.55
N GLU A 57 24.82 9.86 16.46
CA GLU A 57 24.98 11.21 15.87
C GLU A 57 24.02 12.21 16.50
N ILE A 58 22.77 11.77 16.80
CA ILE A 58 21.79 12.61 17.50
C ILE A 58 22.26 12.95 18.91
N ASP A 59 22.73 11.96 19.66
CA ASP A 59 23.19 12.14 21.02
C ASP A 59 24.43 13.03 21.12
N ARG A 60 25.23 13.09 20.06
CA ARG A 60 26.40 13.98 19.97
C ARG A 60 26.04 15.39 19.48
N GLY A 61 24.77 15.63 19.15
CA GLY A 61 24.34 16.89 18.59
C GLY A 61 24.77 17.10 17.16
N LEU A 62 25.17 16.04 16.43
CA LEU A 62 25.60 16.13 15.05
C LEU A 62 24.43 16.11 14.07
N ILE A 63 23.33 15.44 14.45
CA ILE A 63 22.09 15.39 13.67
C ILE A 63 20.95 15.78 14.57
N GLU A 64 20.15 16.75 14.13
CA GLU A 64 18.90 17.07 14.79
C GLU A 64 17.82 16.08 14.36
N ALA A 65 16.95 15.68 15.31
CA ALA A 65 15.76 14.92 14.97
C ALA A 65 14.91 15.76 14.02
N SER A 66 14.73 15.28 12.80
CA SER A 66 14.07 16.04 11.74
C SER A 66 12.77 15.40 11.30
N ASN A 67 11.86 16.23 10.86
CA ASN A 67 10.66 15.80 10.18
C ASN A 67 11.01 15.44 8.74
N GLU A 68 10.39 14.39 8.22
CA GLU A 68 10.51 14.06 6.81
C GLU A 68 9.45 14.83 6.04
N LYS A 69 9.90 15.58 5.04
CA LYS A 69 9.01 16.40 4.22
C LYS A 69 8.84 15.82 2.84
N PRO A 70 7.62 15.86 2.29
CA PRO A 70 7.39 15.42 0.91
C PRO A 70 7.85 16.48 -0.08
N THR A 71 7.92 16.09 -1.36
CA THR A 71 8.05 17.04 -2.46
C THR A 71 6.77 17.86 -2.61
N HIS A 72 5.62 17.24 -2.39
CA HIS A 72 4.31 17.88 -2.45
C HIS A 72 3.55 17.70 -1.13
N THR A 73 2.83 16.59 -0.98
CA THR A 73 2.03 16.29 0.20
C THR A 73 2.04 14.80 0.44
N TYR A 74 2.15 14.39 1.70
CA TYR A 74 1.97 12.98 2.06
C TYR A 74 0.49 12.66 2.18
N PHE A 75 -0.02 11.92 1.21
CA PHE A 75 -1.36 11.35 1.23
C PHE A 75 -1.26 10.00 1.96
N GLN A 76 -1.81 9.93 3.17
CA GLN A 76 -1.67 8.73 3.99
C GLN A 76 -2.93 7.90 3.97
N ILE A 77 -2.74 6.58 3.88
CA ILE A 77 -3.79 5.57 4.00
C ILE A 77 -3.50 4.64 5.16
N GLN A 78 -4.55 4.06 5.69
CA GLN A 78 -4.48 2.99 6.69
C GLN A 78 -4.93 1.70 6.05
N VAL A 79 -4.14 0.65 6.22
CA VAL A 79 -4.40 -0.66 5.64
C VAL A 79 -4.57 -1.66 6.77
N THR A 80 -5.71 -2.32 6.84
CA THR A 80 -5.92 -3.47 7.69
C THR A 80 -5.89 -4.71 6.81
N ALA A 81 -4.98 -5.62 7.10
CA ALA A 81 -4.80 -6.86 6.35
C ALA A 81 -4.98 -8.05 7.27
N GLU A 82 -5.80 -9.01 6.85
CA GLU A 82 -6.05 -10.23 7.59
C GLU A 82 -5.74 -11.45 6.72
N ASN A 83 -4.91 -12.34 7.23
CA ASN A 83 -4.60 -13.59 6.54
C ASN A 83 -5.71 -14.60 6.79
N LYS A 84 -6.48 -14.89 5.76
CA LYS A 84 -7.59 -15.85 5.80
C LYS A 84 -7.16 -17.27 5.50
N GLY A 85 -5.92 -17.45 5.09
CA GLY A 85 -5.37 -18.75 4.72
C GLY A 85 -4.80 -19.52 5.89
N ASN A 86 -4.13 -20.61 5.57
CA ASN A 86 -3.54 -21.53 6.54
C ASN A 86 -2.02 -21.47 6.60
N GLU A 87 -1.41 -20.61 5.79
CA GLU A 87 0.04 -20.46 5.72
C GLU A 87 0.43 -19.01 5.97
N ILE A 88 1.68 -18.79 6.36
CA ILE A 88 2.23 -17.44 6.53
C ILE A 88 2.28 -16.77 5.16
N VAL A 89 1.81 -15.54 5.08
CA VAL A 89 1.84 -14.73 3.85
C VAL A 89 2.66 -13.46 4.11
N ARG A 90 3.52 -13.13 3.17
CA ARG A 90 4.30 -11.89 3.24
C ARG A 90 3.54 -10.74 2.59
N LEU A 91 3.34 -9.68 3.35
CA LEU A 91 2.75 -8.43 2.90
C LEU A 91 3.85 -7.39 2.75
N THR A 92 3.88 -6.69 1.61
CA THR A 92 4.84 -5.62 1.36
C THR A 92 4.15 -4.34 0.94
N GLY A 93 4.77 -3.20 1.24
CA GLY A 93 4.26 -1.90 0.81
C GLY A 93 4.15 -1.76 -0.70
N GLY A 94 5.03 -2.42 -1.44
CA GLY A 94 5.02 -2.40 -2.90
C GLY A 94 3.80 -3.05 -3.55
N GLN A 95 2.93 -3.70 -2.78
CA GLN A 95 1.68 -4.25 -3.28
C GLN A 95 0.57 -3.21 -3.40
N LEU A 96 0.76 -2.02 -2.84
CA LEU A 96 -0.24 -0.95 -2.80
C LEU A 96 0.22 0.21 -3.65
N HIS A 97 -0.66 0.68 -4.52
CA HIS A 97 -0.41 1.85 -5.37
C HIS A 97 -1.62 2.77 -5.32
N LEU A 98 -1.37 4.06 -5.37
CA LEU A 98 -2.43 5.07 -5.44
C LEU A 98 -2.66 5.46 -6.89
N TYR A 99 -3.92 5.65 -7.27
CA TYR A 99 -4.33 6.09 -8.60
C TYR A 99 -5.26 7.29 -8.47
N ASP A 100 -5.06 8.27 -9.35
CA ASP A 100 -5.97 9.41 -9.48
C ASP A 100 -6.98 9.19 -10.61
N ASP A 101 -7.82 10.20 -10.89
CA ASP A 101 -8.83 10.15 -11.96
C ASP A 101 -8.23 9.95 -13.34
N SER A 102 -7.00 10.38 -13.53
CA SER A 102 -6.30 10.25 -14.82
C SER A 102 -5.58 8.91 -14.95
N ASN A 103 -5.77 8.01 -13.99
CA ASN A 103 -5.05 6.74 -13.89
C ASN A 103 -3.54 6.89 -13.72
N THR A 104 -3.10 8.04 -13.22
CA THR A 104 -1.70 8.20 -12.81
C THR A 104 -1.45 7.33 -11.58
N ARG A 105 -0.42 6.51 -11.65
CA ARG A 105 -0.06 5.58 -10.58
C ARG A 105 1.07 6.16 -9.74
N PHE A 106 0.89 6.14 -8.44
CA PHE A 106 1.90 6.59 -7.48
C PHE A 106 2.34 5.40 -6.62
N SER A 107 3.64 5.25 -6.47
CA SER A 107 4.22 4.24 -5.58
C SER A 107 4.31 4.78 -4.15
N PRO A 108 4.25 3.89 -3.14
CA PRO A 108 4.40 4.31 -1.75
C PRO A 108 5.77 4.94 -1.49
N THR A 109 5.80 5.90 -0.57
CA THR A 109 7.02 6.51 -0.08
C THR A 109 7.26 6.02 1.34
N PHE A 110 8.40 5.37 1.57
CA PHE A 110 8.80 4.91 2.90
C PHE A 110 9.54 6.05 3.61
N VAL A 111 9.08 6.40 4.81
CA VAL A 111 9.58 7.55 5.57
C VAL A 111 10.28 7.12 6.86
N GLY A 112 9.95 5.95 7.40
CA GLY A 112 10.52 5.48 8.65
C GLY A 112 9.93 6.19 9.87
N TYR A 113 8.70 6.65 9.79
CA TYR A 113 8.10 7.43 10.86
C TYR A 113 7.40 6.60 11.94
N GLY A 114 7.15 5.32 11.72
CA GLY A 114 6.40 4.50 12.67
C GLY A 114 6.64 3.01 12.55
N GLU A 115 6.43 2.31 13.67
CA GLU A 115 6.35 0.85 13.66
C GLU A 115 5.16 0.36 12.85
N THR A 116 4.17 1.23 12.68
CA THR A 116 2.96 0.93 11.92
C THR A 116 3.12 1.22 10.43
N GLU A 117 4.25 1.78 10.00
CA GLU A 117 4.49 2.01 8.58
C GLU A 117 4.68 0.69 7.85
N LEU A 118 3.91 0.49 6.78
CA LEU A 118 3.97 -0.75 6.00
C LEU A 118 5.25 -0.82 5.20
N SER A 119 6.09 -1.77 5.52
CA SER A 119 7.29 -2.11 4.78
C SER A 119 7.22 -3.56 4.34
N ILE A 120 7.64 -4.48 5.19
CA ILE A 120 7.55 -5.93 4.98
C ILE A 120 7.03 -6.55 6.27
N VAL A 121 5.97 -7.33 6.16
CA VAL A 121 5.35 -8.01 7.31
C VAL A 121 5.03 -9.44 6.92
N ASP A 122 5.43 -10.38 7.77
CA ASP A 122 4.99 -11.77 7.67
C ASP A 122 3.74 -11.94 8.53
N LEU A 123 2.63 -12.23 7.89
CA LEU A 123 1.32 -12.32 8.53
C LEU A 123 0.95 -13.79 8.72
N GLU A 124 0.87 -14.20 9.97
CA GLU A 124 0.52 -15.57 10.33
C GLU A 124 -0.94 -15.88 9.99
N PRO A 125 -1.28 -17.17 9.82
CA PRO A 125 -2.65 -17.58 9.56
C PRO A 125 -3.63 -17.04 10.61
N GLN A 126 -4.76 -16.53 10.15
CA GLN A 126 -5.87 -16.01 10.97
C GLN A 126 -5.49 -14.77 11.80
N LYS A 127 -4.37 -14.14 11.49
CA LYS A 127 -3.93 -12.90 12.13
C LYS A 127 -4.22 -11.71 11.26
N ALA A 128 -4.45 -10.57 11.90
CA ALA A 128 -4.68 -9.29 11.24
C ALA A 128 -3.67 -8.26 11.74
N VAL A 129 -3.35 -7.30 10.88
CA VAL A 129 -2.45 -6.19 11.21
C VAL A 129 -3.03 -4.91 10.62
N THR A 130 -2.85 -3.80 11.32
CA THR A 130 -3.22 -2.48 10.82
C THR A 130 -1.96 -1.65 10.67
N LEU A 131 -1.72 -1.20 9.45
CA LEU A 131 -0.50 -0.50 9.07
C LEU A 131 -0.87 0.75 8.28
N THR A 132 0.09 1.66 8.15
CA THR A 132 -0.08 2.90 7.38
C THR A 132 0.94 2.94 6.24
N THR A 133 0.57 3.59 5.16
CA THR A 133 1.50 3.93 4.09
C THR A 133 1.11 5.29 3.53
N GLN A 134 2.03 5.95 2.85
CA GLN A 134 1.80 7.27 2.30
C GLN A 134 2.37 7.39 0.90
N PHE A 135 1.83 8.35 0.19
CA PHE A 135 2.22 8.66 -1.18
C PHE A 135 2.52 10.16 -1.27
N ASP A 136 3.64 10.50 -1.88
CA ASP A 136 4.02 11.89 -2.09
C ASP A 136 3.39 12.37 -3.40
N ILE A 137 2.31 13.13 -3.29
CA ILE A 137 1.51 13.54 -4.45
C ILE A 137 1.15 15.01 -4.40
N GLU A 138 0.91 15.58 -5.56
CA GLU A 138 0.25 16.88 -5.69
C GLU A 138 -1.25 16.64 -5.53
N TYR A 139 -1.75 16.86 -4.32
CA TYR A 139 -3.11 16.50 -3.93
C TYR A 139 -4.13 17.49 -4.48
N ASP A 140 -5.23 16.95 -5.02
CA ASP A 140 -6.39 17.72 -5.46
C ASP A 140 -7.61 17.25 -4.67
N ASP A 141 -8.24 18.16 -3.93
CA ASP A 141 -9.36 17.84 -3.05
C ASP A 141 -10.62 17.39 -3.79
N GLU A 142 -10.74 17.72 -5.07
CA GLU A 142 -11.88 17.35 -5.90
C GLU A 142 -11.68 16.04 -6.67
N MET A 143 -10.44 15.55 -6.71
CA MET A 143 -10.09 14.37 -7.47
C MET A 143 -10.49 13.08 -6.76
N GLN A 144 -10.93 12.08 -7.50
CA GLN A 144 -11.17 10.75 -6.95
C GLN A 144 -9.84 10.00 -6.82
N TYR A 145 -9.65 9.37 -5.67
CA TYR A 145 -8.47 8.54 -5.43
C TYR A 145 -8.89 7.11 -5.10
N ARG A 146 -8.15 6.16 -5.65
CA ARG A 146 -8.33 4.75 -5.37
C ARG A 146 -6.98 4.07 -5.15
N VAL A 147 -7.00 3.01 -4.39
CA VAL A 147 -5.82 2.18 -4.12
C VAL A 147 -5.94 0.89 -4.92
N GLY A 148 -4.91 0.58 -5.68
CA GLY A 148 -4.75 -0.69 -6.34
C GLY A 148 -3.90 -1.63 -5.49
N ILE A 149 -4.37 -2.85 -5.30
CA ILE A 149 -3.69 -3.89 -4.53
C ILE A 149 -3.32 -5.00 -5.48
N VAL A 150 -2.02 -5.29 -5.58
CA VAL A 150 -1.51 -6.41 -6.37
C VAL A 150 -1.02 -7.51 -5.44
N PRO A 151 -1.05 -8.78 -5.87
CA PRO A 151 -0.54 -9.86 -5.04
C PRO A 151 0.98 -9.78 -4.91
N ASN A 152 1.50 -10.34 -3.82
CA ASN A 152 2.94 -10.49 -3.67
C ASN A 152 3.46 -11.45 -4.74
N ARG A 153 4.50 -11.04 -5.45
CA ARG A 153 5.09 -11.85 -6.54
C ARG A 153 5.75 -13.13 -6.05
N HIS A 154 6.14 -13.20 -4.79
CA HIS A 154 6.72 -14.40 -4.20
C HIS A 154 5.60 -15.31 -3.73
N GLY A 155 5.52 -16.51 -4.30
CA GLY A 155 4.49 -17.48 -3.98
C GLY A 155 3.27 -17.42 -4.87
N MET A 156 3.37 -16.82 -6.04
CA MET A 156 2.26 -16.79 -6.98
C MET A 156 2.02 -18.17 -7.58
N ASP A 157 0.78 -18.60 -7.57
CA ASP A 157 0.31 -19.87 -8.10
C ASP A 157 -0.14 -19.79 -9.57
N GLY A 158 0.18 -18.70 -10.25
CA GLY A 158 -0.19 -18.48 -11.65
C GLY A 158 -1.48 -17.72 -11.86
N THR A 159 -2.23 -17.43 -10.80
CA THR A 159 -3.40 -16.54 -10.87
C THR A 159 -3.08 -15.22 -10.19
N GLN A 160 -3.46 -14.10 -10.84
CA GLN A 160 -3.27 -12.77 -10.31
C GLN A 160 -4.62 -12.12 -10.04
N GLU A 161 -4.90 -11.88 -8.78
CA GLU A 161 -6.03 -11.06 -8.37
C GLU A 161 -5.54 -9.64 -8.13
N ILE A 162 -6.21 -8.67 -8.76
CA ILE A 162 -5.93 -7.26 -8.56
C ILE A 162 -7.21 -6.62 -8.06
N ALA A 163 -7.10 -5.82 -7.01
CA ALA A 163 -8.26 -5.11 -6.46
C ALA A 163 -8.04 -3.61 -6.50
N PHE A 164 -9.13 -2.88 -6.75
CA PHE A 164 -9.15 -1.43 -6.63
C PHE A 164 -10.20 -1.04 -5.60
N ILE A 165 -9.81 -0.20 -4.66
CA ILE A 165 -10.70 0.33 -3.63
C ILE A 165 -10.73 1.84 -3.77
N CYS A 166 -11.91 2.40 -3.98
CA CYS A 166 -12.07 3.85 -3.96
C CYS A 166 -12.02 4.33 -2.51
N ILE A 167 -11.16 5.31 -2.23
CA ILE A 167 -10.92 5.77 -0.86
C ILE A 167 -11.24 7.24 -0.64
N LYS A 168 -11.39 8.03 -1.70
CA LYS A 168 -11.73 9.45 -1.58
C LYS A 168 -12.51 9.92 -2.79
N ASN A 169 -13.53 10.73 -2.53
CA ASN A 169 -14.44 11.30 -3.54
C ASN A 169 -15.09 10.23 -4.41
N CYS A 170 -15.49 9.15 -3.78
CA CYS A 170 -16.16 8.04 -4.45
C CYS A 170 -17.60 8.42 -4.82
N SER A 171 -17.99 8.08 -6.03
CA SER A 171 -19.34 8.35 -6.53
C SER A 171 -20.15 7.06 -6.69
#